data_ce67afd00486ac450c8ce7fdea6df3d0
#
_entry.id   ce67afd00486ac450c8ce7fdea6df3d0
#
_cell.length_a   1.000
_cell.length_b   1.000
_cell.length_c   1.000
_cell.angle_alpha   90.00
_cell.angle_beta   90.00
_cell.angle_gamma   90.00
#
_symmetry.space_group_name_H-M   'P 1'
#
loop_
_entity.id
_entity.type
_entity.pdbx_description
1 polymer ?
#
loop_
_entity_poly.entity_id
_entity_poly.type
_entity_poly.pdbx_seq_one_letter_code
_entity_poly.pdbx_strand_id
1 'polypeptide(L)'
;MNSSNILSITTFVYGLAGFCYIFAWVFKRPSVGKAGTWVAVLGLAGNTAGIALRWVESYQLGIGHAPLSNLYESLVFFAGTIILIYLFIERKYQNRVIGAFTAPIACLVMAYASLNPGIPSAIQPLIPALKSNWLIAHVIACFIGYAAFALAFGVSGMYLMKKGRDAEPIIWVEIVKPLTLFVFATLFSRVLFVPSWVSAVIVAIPICLVFYGIIFLARKIPAESKAKLLDRFPNPDILDELGYQLILLGFLFLSVGIITGAVWAHSAWGRYWGWDPKETWSLITWFVYATLLHARMTRGWHGKRIAFLSMFGFAAVLFTYFGVNLLPGLHSYGSF
;
A
#
# COMPACT_ATOMS: atom_id res chain seq x y z
N MET A 1 17.88 10.21 -21.15
CA MET A 1 16.83 9.41 -20.48
C MET A 1 16.40 10.24 -19.27
N ASN A 2 15.14 10.64 -19.19
CA ASN A 2 14.63 11.45 -18.07
C ASN A 2 14.15 10.56 -16.92
N SER A 3 13.88 11.18 -15.76
CA SER A 3 13.44 10.47 -14.55
C SER A 3 12.15 9.66 -14.78
N SER A 4 11.18 10.20 -15.51
CA SER A 4 9.92 9.53 -15.83
C SER A 4 10.13 8.24 -16.63
N ASN A 5 11.10 8.21 -17.57
CA ASN A 5 11.43 7.00 -18.32
C ASN A 5 12.02 5.91 -17.43
N ILE A 6 12.95 6.26 -16.51
CA ILE A 6 13.52 5.32 -15.53
C ILE A 6 12.42 4.73 -14.67
N LEU A 7 11.52 5.57 -14.15
CA LEU A 7 10.43 5.15 -13.28
C LEU A 7 9.41 4.27 -14.03
N SER A 8 9.12 4.57 -15.28
CA SER A 8 8.26 3.72 -16.14
C SER A 8 8.88 2.34 -16.36
N ILE A 9 10.18 2.26 -16.64
CA ILE A 9 10.90 0.98 -16.76
C ILE A 9 10.87 0.22 -15.42
N THR A 10 11.07 0.93 -14.30
CA THR A 10 11.03 0.35 -12.97
C THR A 10 9.69 -0.32 -12.65
N THR A 11 8.58 0.20 -13.19
CA THR A 11 7.27 -0.43 -13.07
C THR A 11 7.29 -1.86 -13.62
N PHE A 12 7.83 -2.05 -14.82
CA PHE A 12 7.95 -3.39 -15.42
C PHE A 12 8.94 -4.28 -14.68
N VAL A 13 10.01 -3.71 -14.12
CA VAL A 13 10.99 -4.45 -13.30
C VAL A 13 10.32 -4.99 -12.04
N TYR A 14 9.48 -4.20 -11.36
CA TYR A 14 8.70 -4.68 -10.21
C TYR A 14 7.68 -5.75 -10.64
N GLY A 15 7.05 -5.61 -11.80
CA GLY A 15 6.17 -6.62 -12.37
C GLY A 15 6.90 -7.94 -12.64
N LEU A 16 8.10 -7.88 -13.21
CA LEU A 16 8.96 -9.04 -13.44
C LEU A 16 9.39 -9.70 -12.13
N ALA A 17 9.75 -8.90 -11.10
CA ALA A 17 10.05 -9.44 -9.78
C ALA A 17 8.85 -10.19 -9.19
N GLY A 18 7.65 -9.60 -9.27
CA GLY A 18 6.39 -10.24 -8.85
C GLY A 18 6.14 -11.54 -9.59
N PHE A 19 6.29 -11.55 -10.92
CA PHE A 19 6.17 -12.76 -11.73
C PHE A 19 7.16 -13.84 -11.26
N CYS A 20 8.42 -13.50 -11.06
CA CYS A 20 9.45 -14.45 -10.60
C CYS A 20 9.09 -15.05 -9.23
N TYR A 21 8.62 -14.23 -8.29
CA TYR A 21 8.23 -14.72 -6.96
C TYR A 21 6.98 -15.61 -7.02
N ILE A 22 5.96 -15.23 -7.79
CA ILE A 22 4.75 -16.05 -7.98
C ILE A 22 5.13 -17.37 -8.66
N PHE A 23 5.93 -17.32 -9.72
CA PHE A 23 6.39 -18.52 -10.42
C PHE A 23 7.18 -19.46 -9.49
N ALA A 24 8.13 -18.89 -8.72
CA ALA A 24 8.91 -19.66 -7.74
C ALA A 24 8.02 -20.32 -6.68
N TRP A 25 7.00 -19.60 -6.21
CA TRP A 25 6.03 -20.12 -5.26
C TRP A 25 5.16 -21.23 -5.86
N VAL A 26 4.59 -21.00 -7.05
CA VAL A 26 3.65 -21.96 -7.69
C VAL A 26 4.39 -23.21 -8.19
N PHE A 27 5.58 -23.07 -8.79
CA PHE A 27 6.30 -24.18 -9.44
C PHE A 27 7.47 -24.76 -8.62
N LYS A 28 7.65 -24.35 -7.36
CA LYS A 28 8.74 -24.83 -6.48
C LYS A 28 10.15 -24.63 -7.10
N ARG A 29 10.40 -23.46 -7.68
CA ARG A 29 11.70 -23.15 -8.31
C ARG A 29 12.49 -22.12 -7.49
N PRO A 30 13.30 -22.53 -6.49
CA PRO A 30 14.03 -21.59 -5.62
C PRO A 30 15.01 -20.71 -6.38
N SER A 31 15.58 -21.20 -7.49
CA SER A 31 16.46 -20.40 -8.36
C SER A 31 15.77 -19.19 -8.97
N VAL A 32 14.51 -19.37 -9.42
CA VAL A 32 13.69 -18.27 -9.94
C VAL A 32 13.32 -17.29 -8.82
N GLY A 33 13.09 -17.78 -7.59
CA GLY A 33 12.88 -16.93 -6.43
C GLY A 33 14.11 -16.05 -6.11
N LYS A 34 15.34 -16.62 -6.22
CA LYS A 34 16.58 -15.82 -6.09
C LYS A 34 16.70 -14.78 -7.20
N ALA A 35 16.37 -15.14 -8.45
CA ALA A 35 16.31 -14.18 -9.55
C ALA A 35 15.30 -13.06 -9.25
N GLY A 36 14.12 -13.38 -8.70
CA GLY A 36 13.15 -12.41 -8.24
C GLY A 36 13.70 -11.41 -7.23
N THR A 37 14.51 -11.88 -6.27
CA THR A 37 15.21 -11.01 -5.30
C THR A 37 16.15 -10.01 -6.00
N TRP A 38 16.98 -10.48 -6.94
CA TRP A 38 17.88 -9.59 -7.69
C TRP A 38 17.14 -8.61 -8.58
N VAL A 39 16.05 -9.05 -9.20
CA VAL A 39 15.17 -8.15 -9.99
C VAL A 39 14.52 -7.10 -9.09
N ALA A 40 14.06 -7.48 -7.88
CA ALA A 40 13.51 -6.52 -6.92
C ALA A 40 14.56 -5.50 -6.44
N VAL A 41 15.80 -5.93 -6.20
CA VAL A 41 16.94 -5.06 -5.86
C VAL A 41 17.24 -4.09 -7.02
N LEU A 42 17.28 -4.59 -8.26
CA LEU A 42 17.45 -3.76 -9.45
C LEU A 42 16.31 -2.74 -9.59
N GLY A 43 15.07 -3.17 -9.35
CA GLY A 43 13.91 -2.28 -9.35
C GLY A 43 14.02 -1.20 -8.28
N LEU A 44 14.45 -1.55 -7.06
CA LEU A 44 14.69 -0.57 -5.99
C LEU A 44 15.80 0.43 -6.35
N ALA A 45 16.88 -0.04 -6.95
CA ALA A 45 17.96 0.82 -7.45
C ALA A 45 17.44 1.77 -8.55
N GLY A 46 16.66 1.27 -9.50
CA GLY A 46 16.02 2.08 -10.55
C GLY A 46 15.03 3.11 -9.97
N ASN A 47 14.23 2.70 -8.98
CA ASN A 47 13.30 3.60 -8.27
C ASN A 47 14.06 4.74 -7.59
N THR A 48 15.10 4.39 -6.81
CA THR A 48 15.94 5.38 -6.11
C THR A 48 16.66 6.32 -7.08
N ALA A 49 17.22 5.76 -8.16
CA ALA A 49 17.88 6.54 -9.20
C ALA A 49 16.89 7.48 -9.93
N GLY A 50 15.67 7.00 -10.21
CA GLY A 50 14.61 7.81 -10.80
C GLY A 50 14.19 8.97 -9.92
N ILE A 51 14.03 8.74 -8.60
CA ILE A 51 13.73 9.79 -7.61
C ILE A 51 14.89 10.79 -7.52
N ALA A 52 16.13 10.32 -7.46
CA ALA A 52 17.31 11.18 -7.37
C ALA A 52 17.47 12.05 -8.65
N LEU A 53 17.30 11.42 -9.83
CA LEU A 53 17.37 12.15 -11.10
C LEU A 53 16.25 13.21 -11.18
N ARG A 54 15.03 12.86 -10.75
CA ARG A 54 13.90 13.80 -10.70
C ARG A 54 14.20 15.00 -9.81
N TRP A 55 14.90 14.77 -8.72
CA TRP A 55 15.35 15.86 -7.85
C TRP A 55 16.33 16.78 -8.58
N VAL A 56 17.32 16.24 -9.26
CA VAL A 56 18.27 17.00 -10.10
C VAL A 56 17.53 17.76 -11.21
N GLU A 57 16.61 17.09 -11.92
CA GLU A 57 15.79 17.71 -12.99
C GLU A 57 14.98 18.90 -12.44
N SER A 58 14.45 18.84 -11.21
CA SER A 58 13.71 19.96 -10.62
C SER A 58 14.58 21.20 -10.44
N TYR A 59 15.86 21.03 -10.10
CA TYR A 59 16.81 22.14 -10.00
C TYR A 59 17.20 22.69 -11.38
N GLN A 60 17.38 21.81 -12.37
CA GLN A 60 17.68 22.22 -13.76
C GLN A 60 16.54 23.04 -14.39
N LEU A 61 15.29 22.76 -13.99
CA LEU A 61 14.10 23.51 -14.39
C LEU A 61 13.90 24.83 -13.60
N GLY A 62 14.78 25.14 -12.64
CA GLY A 62 14.64 26.32 -11.80
C GLY A 62 13.55 26.21 -10.73
N ILE A 63 12.98 25.02 -10.53
CA ILE A 63 11.90 24.75 -9.57
C ILE A 63 12.47 24.41 -8.18
N GLY A 64 13.47 23.52 -8.12
CA GLY A 64 14.34 23.31 -6.95
C GLY A 64 13.68 22.71 -5.69
N HIS A 65 12.99 21.56 -5.81
CA HIS A 65 12.43 20.88 -4.63
C HIS A 65 12.64 19.36 -4.65
N ALA A 66 12.53 18.74 -3.46
CA ALA A 66 12.53 17.28 -3.32
C ALA A 66 11.27 16.68 -3.99
N PRO A 67 11.39 15.53 -4.69
CA PRO A 67 10.31 14.92 -5.44
C PRO A 67 9.35 14.13 -4.53
N LEU A 68 8.64 14.84 -3.64
CA LEU A 68 7.67 14.32 -2.67
C LEU A 68 6.44 15.25 -2.57
N SER A 69 6.20 16.04 -3.60
CA SER A 69 5.27 17.17 -3.55
C SER A 69 3.90 16.90 -4.19
N ASN A 70 3.79 15.88 -5.01
CA ASN A 70 2.57 15.53 -5.72
C ASN A 70 2.24 14.03 -5.62
N LEU A 71 1.05 13.65 -6.11
CA LEU A 71 0.56 12.27 -6.03
C LEU A 71 1.46 11.28 -6.78
N TYR A 72 1.99 11.67 -7.97
CA TYR A 72 2.91 10.83 -8.73
C TYR A 72 4.17 10.49 -7.91
N GLU A 73 4.82 11.51 -7.39
CA GLU A 73 6.08 11.38 -6.63
C GLU A 73 5.89 10.59 -5.33
N SER A 74 4.78 10.81 -4.65
CA SER A 74 4.46 10.10 -3.41
C SER A 74 4.16 8.61 -3.66
N LEU A 75 3.48 8.25 -4.75
CA LEU A 75 3.23 6.85 -5.13
C LEU A 75 4.52 6.14 -5.54
N VAL A 76 5.39 6.81 -6.28
CA VAL A 76 6.72 6.28 -6.64
C VAL A 76 7.55 6.00 -5.38
N PHE A 77 7.59 6.93 -4.45
CA PHE A 77 8.29 6.76 -3.18
C PHE A 77 7.67 5.63 -2.34
N PHE A 78 6.34 5.54 -2.30
CA PHE A 78 5.61 4.48 -1.61
C PHE A 78 5.97 3.08 -2.15
N ALA A 79 5.96 2.91 -3.48
CA ALA A 79 6.33 1.64 -4.11
C ALA A 79 7.76 1.22 -3.76
N GLY A 80 8.72 2.15 -3.83
CA GLY A 80 10.11 1.91 -3.43
C GLY A 80 10.23 1.51 -1.96
N THR A 81 9.50 2.18 -1.07
CA THR A 81 9.50 1.89 0.37
C THR A 81 8.91 0.50 0.66
N ILE A 82 7.84 0.09 -0.04
CA ILE A 82 7.28 -1.27 0.06
C ILE A 82 8.35 -2.31 -0.27
N ILE A 83 9.04 -2.17 -1.39
CA ILE A 83 10.08 -3.12 -1.80
C ILE A 83 11.27 -3.10 -0.84
N LEU A 84 11.68 -1.92 -0.37
CA LEU A 84 12.75 -1.78 0.62
C LEU A 84 12.45 -2.58 1.89
N ILE A 85 11.29 -2.34 2.52
CA ILE A 85 10.88 -3.05 3.74
C ILE A 85 10.76 -4.55 3.46
N TYR A 86 10.19 -4.93 2.31
CA TYR A 86 10.08 -6.33 1.92
C TYR A 86 11.45 -7.04 1.82
N LEU A 87 12.44 -6.40 1.21
CA LEU A 87 13.78 -7.00 1.09
C LEU A 87 14.45 -7.22 2.46
N PHE A 88 14.22 -6.34 3.44
CA PHE A 88 14.62 -6.59 4.82
C PHE A 88 13.91 -7.79 5.43
N ILE A 89 12.60 -7.93 5.19
CA ILE A 89 11.81 -9.09 5.65
C ILE A 89 12.32 -10.37 4.99
N GLU A 90 12.52 -10.37 3.67
CA GLU A 90 13.05 -11.52 2.94
C GLU A 90 14.40 -11.97 3.51
N ARG A 91 15.31 -11.02 3.78
CA ARG A 91 16.62 -11.32 4.37
C ARG A 91 16.50 -11.91 5.78
N LYS A 92 15.58 -11.40 6.61
CA LYS A 92 15.39 -11.85 7.99
C LYS A 92 14.74 -13.22 8.07
N TYR A 93 13.63 -13.42 7.33
CA TYR A 93 12.80 -14.63 7.43
C TYR A 93 13.12 -15.68 6.36
N GLN A 94 13.99 -15.38 5.40
CA GLN A 94 14.40 -16.25 4.29
C GLN A 94 13.22 -16.85 3.51
N ASN A 95 12.07 -16.16 3.50
CA ASN A 95 10.85 -16.61 2.83
C ASN A 95 10.45 -15.66 1.70
N ARG A 96 10.55 -16.16 0.47
CA ARG A 96 10.26 -15.42 -0.77
C ARG A 96 8.79 -15.41 -1.16
N VAL A 97 7.96 -16.19 -0.48
CA VAL A 97 6.51 -16.23 -0.79
C VAL A 97 5.84 -14.88 -0.48
N ILE A 98 6.35 -14.16 0.53
CA ILE A 98 5.87 -12.81 0.86
C ILE A 98 6.05 -11.88 -0.35
N GLY A 99 7.14 -12.05 -1.11
CA GLY A 99 7.41 -11.29 -2.34
C GLY A 99 6.38 -11.48 -3.44
N ALA A 100 5.74 -12.66 -3.51
CA ALA A 100 4.67 -12.93 -4.45
C ALA A 100 3.42 -12.06 -4.21
N PHE A 101 3.26 -11.49 -3.02
CA PHE A 101 2.19 -10.54 -2.68
C PHE A 101 2.68 -9.09 -2.74
N THR A 102 3.92 -8.85 -2.34
CA THR A 102 4.48 -7.51 -2.16
C THR A 102 4.89 -6.85 -3.48
N ALA A 103 5.64 -7.57 -4.33
CA ALA A 103 6.15 -7.00 -5.58
C ALA A 103 5.02 -6.65 -6.59
N PRO A 104 3.94 -7.44 -6.74
CA PRO A 104 2.78 -7.02 -7.52
C PRO A 104 2.11 -5.75 -6.99
N ILE A 105 2.02 -5.55 -5.66
CA ILE A 105 1.46 -4.32 -5.09
C ILE A 105 2.31 -3.12 -5.49
N ALA A 106 3.64 -3.20 -5.37
CA ALA A 106 4.53 -2.12 -5.79
C ALA A 106 4.42 -1.83 -7.30
N CYS A 107 4.32 -2.87 -8.14
CA CYS A 107 4.06 -2.74 -9.58
C CYS A 107 2.74 -2.03 -9.86
N LEU A 108 1.64 -2.43 -9.20
CA LEU A 108 0.33 -1.82 -9.37
C LEU A 108 0.30 -0.35 -8.94
N VAL A 109 0.97 -0.01 -7.83
CA VAL A 109 1.11 1.38 -7.36
C VAL A 109 1.86 2.23 -8.40
N MET A 110 2.97 1.72 -8.93
CA MET A 110 3.74 2.41 -9.98
C MET A 110 2.95 2.51 -11.29
N ALA A 111 2.26 1.45 -11.68
CA ALA A 111 1.40 1.44 -12.87
C ALA A 111 0.26 2.45 -12.73
N TYR A 112 -0.39 2.50 -11.58
CA TYR A 112 -1.43 3.50 -11.29
C TYR A 112 -0.90 4.92 -11.40
N ALA A 113 0.29 5.20 -10.82
CA ALA A 113 0.93 6.51 -10.92
C ALA A 113 1.25 6.91 -12.37
N SER A 114 1.67 5.94 -13.20
CA SER A 114 2.14 6.22 -14.57
C SER A 114 1.04 6.19 -15.63
N LEU A 115 -0.02 5.41 -15.42
CA LEU A 115 -1.07 5.17 -16.42
C LEU A 115 -2.34 5.99 -16.18
N ASN A 116 -2.53 6.55 -14.99
CA ASN A 116 -3.72 7.34 -14.70
C ASN A 116 -3.58 8.75 -15.30
N PRO A 117 -4.41 9.14 -16.29
CA PRO A 117 -4.34 10.45 -16.91
C PRO A 117 -4.57 11.63 -15.95
N GLY A 118 -5.26 11.38 -14.82
CA GLY A 118 -5.48 12.38 -13.77
C GLY A 118 -4.26 12.65 -12.89
N ILE A 119 -3.15 11.88 -13.06
CA ILE A 119 -1.93 12.04 -12.27
C ILE A 119 -0.81 12.59 -13.15
N PRO A 120 -0.56 13.92 -13.15
CA PRO A 120 0.48 14.50 -13.98
C PRO A 120 1.86 14.07 -13.49
N SER A 121 2.66 13.48 -14.39
CA SER A 121 4.05 13.10 -14.12
C SER A 121 5.02 14.28 -14.27
N ALA A 122 4.58 15.43 -14.75
CA ALA A 122 5.41 16.63 -14.92
C ALA A 122 5.86 17.19 -13.56
N ILE A 123 7.09 17.72 -13.50
CA ILE A 123 7.60 18.44 -12.33
C ILE A 123 6.92 19.82 -12.33
N GLN A 124 6.23 20.16 -11.25
CA GLN A 124 5.49 21.41 -11.12
C GLN A 124 6.07 22.29 -10.01
N PRO A 125 5.99 23.62 -10.13
CA PRO A 125 6.39 24.52 -9.06
C PRO A 125 5.59 24.27 -7.77
N LEU A 126 6.28 24.35 -6.62
CA LEU A 126 5.61 24.24 -5.33
C LEU A 126 4.78 25.49 -5.03
N ILE A 127 3.56 25.27 -4.60
CA ILE A 127 2.80 26.33 -3.91
C ILE A 127 3.49 26.70 -2.59
N PRO A 128 3.36 27.96 -2.11
CA PRO A 128 4.08 28.44 -0.92
C PRO A 128 3.93 27.54 0.32
N ALA A 129 2.75 26.98 0.55
CA ALA A 129 2.47 26.08 1.68
C ALA A 129 3.33 24.79 1.67
N LEU A 130 3.75 24.33 0.50
CA LEU A 130 4.57 23.11 0.35
C LEU A 130 6.08 23.37 0.46
N LYS A 131 6.52 24.63 0.54
CA LYS A 131 7.93 25.01 0.65
C LYS A 131 8.41 24.89 2.11
N SER A 132 8.49 23.67 2.63
CA SER A 132 8.91 23.44 4.01
C SER A 132 9.66 22.11 4.15
N ASN A 133 10.77 22.12 4.87
CA ASN A 133 11.48 20.87 5.22
C ASN A 133 10.64 19.96 6.12
N TRP A 134 9.71 20.51 6.89
CA TRP A 134 8.78 19.74 7.70
C TRP A 134 7.82 18.92 6.85
N LEU A 135 7.41 19.42 5.67
CA LEU A 135 6.65 18.64 4.71
C LEU A 135 7.42 17.39 4.28
N ILE A 136 8.71 17.53 3.95
CA ILE A 136 9.54 16.40 3.53
C ILE A 136 9.60 15.33 4.64
N ALA A 137 9.87 15.75 5.88
CA ALA A 137 9.91 14.85 7.02
C ALA A 137 8.56 14.15 7.26
N HIS A 138 7.45 14.90 7.16
CA HIS A 138 6.09 14.40 7.27
C HIS A 138 5.79 13.33 6.21
N VAL A 139 6.05 13.65 4.94
CA VAL A 139 5.76 12.74 3.83
C VAL A 139 6.58 11.46 3.94
N ILE A 140 7.89 11.56 4.20
CA ILE A 140 8.76 10.38 4.38
C ILE A 140 8.24 9.49 5.51
N ALA A 141 7.96 10.07 6.69
CA ALA A 141 7.46 9.33 7.83
C ALA A 141 6.12 8.64 7.51
N CYS A 142 5.15 9.38 6.96
CA CYS A 142 3.85 8.81 6.59
C CYS A 142 3.98 7.64 5.62
N PHE A 143 4.81 7.75 4.58
CA PHE A 143 4.93 6.68 3.59
C PHE A 143 5.68 5.46 4.08
N ILE A 144 6.66 5.60 4.97
CA ILE A 144 7.25 4.45 5.66
C ILE A 144 6.18 3.74 6.51
N GLY A 145 5.36 4.50 7.24
CA GLY A 145 4.24 3.97 8.00
C GLY A 145 3.22 3.24 7.12
N TYR A 146 2.79 3.87 6.03
CA TYR A 146 1.82 3.29 5.10
C TYR A 146 2.36 2.03 4.41
N ALA A 147 3.64 2.00 4.05
CA ALA A 147 4.28 0.83 3.46
C ALA A 147 4.33 -0.36 4.45
N ALA A 148 4.65 -0.09 5.71
CA ALA A 148 4.61 -1.11 6.76
C ALA A 148 3.20 -1.65 6.97
N PHE A 149 2.16 -0.80 6.97
CA PHE A 149 0.77 -1.22 7.07
C PHE A 149 0.28 -2.00 5.83
N ALA A 150 0.73 -1.63 4.63
CA ALA A 150 0.44 -2.38 3.40
C ALA A 150 1.02 -3.80 3.45
N LEU A 151 2.24 -3.94 3.95
CA LEU A 151 2.87 -5.24 4.17
C LEU A 151 2.16 -6.03 5.27
N ALA A 152 1.77 -5.39 6.37
CA ALA A 152 0.99 -6.01 7.44
C ALA A 152 -0.36 -6.52 6.92
N PHE A 153 -1.04 -5.77 6.03
CA PHE A 153 -2.24 -6.21 5.34
C PHE A 153 -2.00 -7.48 4.52
N GLY A 154 -0.94 -7.52 3.71
CA GLY A 154 -0.57 -8.70 2.92
C GLY A 154 -0.29 -9.92 3.78
N VAL A 155 0.50 -9.76 4.85
CA VAL A 155 0.83 -10.82 5.82
C VAL A 155 -0.41 -11.31 6.56
N SER A 156 -1.32 -10.39 6.95
CA SER A 156 -2.60 -10.73 7.57
C SER A 156 -3.49 -11.54 6.62
N GLY A 157 -3.53 -11.18 5.33
CA GLY A 157 -4.20 -11.96 4.31
C GLY A 157 -3.64 -13.38 4.19
N MET A 158 -2.31 -13.53 4.14
CA MET A 158 -1.66 -14.85 4.13
C MET A 158 -2.00 -15.67 5.38
N TYR A 159 -2.02 -15.04 6.56
CA TYR A 159 -2.42 -15.68 7.81
C TYR A 159 -3.85 -16.22 7.74
N LEU A 160 -4.81 -15.39 7.31
CA LEU A 160 -6.21 -15.77 7.17
C LEU A 160 -6.43 -16.87 6.13
N MET A 161 -5.71 -16.83 5.01
CA MET A 161 -5.76 -17.89 3.98
C MET A 161 -5.26 -19.22 4.54
N LYS A 162 -4.24 -19.24 5.39
CA LYS A 162 -3.66 -20.44 5.98
C LYS A 162 -4.52 -21.02 7.10
N LYS A 163 -5.15 -20.17 7.96
CA LYS A 163 -5.98 -20.55 9.12
C LYS A 163 -7.48 -20.55 8.84
N GLY A 164 -7.93 -20.08 7.67
CA GLY A 164 -9.34 -19.89 7.33
C GLY A 164 -10.09 -21.14 6.88
N ARG A 165 -9.62 -22.34 7.26
CA ARG A 165 -10.26 -23.63 6.89
C ARG A 165 -11.56 -23.94 7.65
N ASP A 166 -11.93 -23.13 8.64
CA ASP A 166 -13.16 -23.36 9.41
C ASP A 166 -14.37 -22.91 8.58
N ALA A 167 -15.40 -23.74 8.53
CA ALA A 167 -16.62 -23.48 7.79
C ALA A 167 -17.26 -22.15 8.28
N GLU A 168 -17.40 -21.20 7.35
CA GLU A 168 -18.14 -19.96 7.64
C GLU A 168 -19.63 -20.16 7.32
N PRO A 169 -20.54 -19.47 8.03
CA PRO A 169 -21.96 -19.49 7.71
C PRO A 169 -22.20 -19.06 6.25
N ILE A 170 -23.07 -19.78 5.54
CA ILE A 170 -23.38 -19.57 4.10
C ILE A 170 -23.77 -18.12 3.82
N ILE A 171 -24.53 -17.49 4.71
CA ILE A 171 -24.97 -16.10 4.55
C ILE A 171 -23.81 -15.09 4.47
N TRP A 172 -22.71 -15.34 5.19
CA TRP A 172 -21.52 -14.51 5.12
C TRP A 172 -20.78 -14.66 3.78
N VAL A 173 -20.75 -15.89 3.26
CA VAL A 173 -20.03 -16.19 2.01
C VAL A 173 -20.80 -15.70 0.80
N GLU A 174 -22.12 -15.90 0.78
CA GLU A 174 -22.94 -15.69 -0.42
C GLU A 174 -23.57 -14.29 -0.51
N ILE A 175 -23.76 -13.60 0.60
CA ILE A 175 -24.44 -12.29 0.60
C ILE A 175 -23.52 -11.20 1.13
N VAL A 176 -22.98 -11.36 2.34
CA VAL A 176 -22.26 -10.26 3.02
C VAL A 176 -20.94 -9.96 2.31
N LYS A 177 -20.13 -10.97 1.98
CA LYS A 177 -18.85 -10.74 1.29
C LYS A 177 -19.00 -10.13 -0.10
N PRO A 178 -19.93 -10.58 -0.97
CA PRO A 178 -20.20 -9.93 -2.26
C PRO A 178 -20.60 -8.47 -2.11
N LEU A 179 -21.55 -8.19 -1.21
CA LEU A 179 -22.02 -6.84 -0.98
C LEU A 179 -20.90 -5.93 -0.49
N THR A 180 -20.12 -6.39 0.48
CA THR A 180 -18.96 -5.65 1.01
C THR A 180 -17.92 -5.38 -0.08
N LEU A 181 -17.62 -6.38 -0.92
CA LEU A 181 -16.71 -6.21 -2.05
C LEU A 181 -17.24 -5.19 -3.05
N PHE A 182 -18.53 -5.25 -3.39
CA PHE A 182 -19.14 -4.33 -4.35
C PHE A 182 -19.12 -2.89 -3.83
N VAL A 183 -19.49 -2.68 -2.56
CA VAL A 183 -19.43 -1.36 -1.92
C VAL A 183 -17.99 -0.85 -1.90
N PHE A 184 -17.03 -1.70 -1.51
CA PHE A 184 -15.61 -1.33 -1.49
C PHE A 184 -15.10 -1.02 -2.90
N ALA A 185 -15.40 -1.85 -3.90
CA ALA A 185 -15.01 -1.61 -5.28
C ALA A 185 -15.61 -0.33 -5.86
N THR A 186 -16.87 0.00 -5.51
CA THR A 186 -17.52 1.24 -5.93
C THR A 186 -16.86 2.46 -5.30
N LEU A 187 -16.63 2.43 -3.99
CA LEU A 187 -15.91 3.50 -3.29
C LEU A 187 -14.49 3.66 -3.82
N PHE A 188 -13.78 2.56 -4.02
CA PHE A 188 -12.44 2.54 -4.56
C PHE A 188 -12.38 3.11 -5.98
N SER A 189 -13.33 2.71 -6.85
CA SER A 189 -13.43 3.23 -8.21
C SER A 189 -13.74 4.73 -8.23
N ARG A 190 -14.64 5.19 -7.34
CA ARG A 190 -14.98 6.61 -7.20
C ARG A 190 -13.78 7.45 -6.76
N VAL A 191 -12.98 6.90 -5.85
CA VAL A 191 -11.81 7.59 -5.31
C VAL A 191 -10.66 7.64 -6.30
N LEU A 192 -10.41 6.55 -7.05
CA LEU A 192 -9.18 6.40 -7.82
C LEU A 192 -9.33 6.66 -9.32
N PHE A 193 -10.51 6.42 -9.89
CA PHE A 193 -10.61 6.35 -11.35
C PHE A 193 -11.63 7.30 -11.99
N VAL A 194 -12.72 7.62 -11.31
CA VAL A 194 -13.85 8.27 -12.00
C VAL A 194 -14.54 9.35 -11.18
N PRO A 195 -14.99 10.46 -11.81
CA PRO A 195 -15.51 11.63 -11.11
C PRO A 195 -16.99 11.51 -10.68
N SER A 196 -17.74 10.51 -11.14
CA SER A 196 -19.16 10.36 -10.82
C SER A 196 -19.49 9.02 -10.13
N TRP A 197 -20.54 8.98 -9.33
CA TRP A 197 -21.01 7.76 -8.68
C TRP A 197 -21.51 6.72 -9.68
N VAL A 198 -22.15 7.17 -10.77
CA VAL A 198 -22.64 6.27 -11.81
C VAL A 198 -21.48 5.56 -12.51
N SER A 199 -20.45 6.31 -12.91
CA SER A 199 -19.26 5.72 -13.51
C SER A 199 -18.47 4.86 -12.52
N ALA A 200 -18.47 5.19 -11.22
CA ALA A 200 -17.84 4.35 -10.20
C ALA A 200 -18.53 2.98 -10.08
N VAL A 201 -19.86 2.92 -10.12
CA VAL A 201 -20.61 1.66 -10.16
C VAL A 201 -20.29 0.86 -11.42
N ILE A 202 -20.25 1.53 -12.59
CA ILE A 202 -19.95 0.88 -13.87
C ILE A 202 -18.54 0.24 -13.84
N VAL A 203 -17.52 0.92 -13.27
CA VAL A 203 -16.16 0.39 -13.13
C VAL A 203 -16.07 -0.68 -12.05
N ALA A 204 -16.86 -0.59 -10.98
CA ALA A 204 -16.87 -1.60 -9.91
C ALA A 204 -17.40 -2.96 -10.38
N ILE A 205 -18.36 -2.99 -11.32
CA ILE A 205 -18.93 -4.24 -11.83
C ILE A 205 -17.85 -5.17 -12.42
N PRO A 206 -17.05 -4.77 -13.43
CA PRO A 206 -16.00 -5.63 -13.97
C PRO A 206 -14.94 -6.01 -12.94
N ILE A 207 -14.58 -5.13 -12.01
CA ILE A 207 -13.66 -5.45 -10.91
C ILE A 207 -14.23 -6.61 -10.07
N CYS A 208 -15.50 -6.53 -9.69
CA CYS A 208 -16.17 -7.59 -8.95
C CYS A 208 -16.26 -8.88 -9.76
N LEU A 209 -16.61 -8.80 -11.06
CA LEU A 209 -16.67 -9.97 -11.94
C LEU A 209 -15.32 -10.67 -12.07
N VAL A 210 -14.22 -9.92 -12.25
CA VAL A 210 -12.87 -10.49 -12.29
C VAL A 210 -12.52 -11.13 -10.94
N PHE A 211 -12.80 -10.47 -9.83
CA PHE A 211 -12.51 -11.00 -8.49
C PHE A 211 -13.31 -12.30 -8.22
N TYR A 212 -14.61 -12.32 -8.55
CA TYR A 212 -15.42 -13.52 -8.42
C TYR A 212 -15.03 -14.60 -9.41
N GLY A 213 -14.61 -14.25 -10.64
CA GLY A 213 -14.04 -15.18 -11.60
C GLY A 213 -12.80 -15.87 -11.04
N ILE A 214 -11.89 -15.10 -10.42
CA ILE A 214 -10.69 -15.64 -9.75
C ILE A 214 -11.10 -16.59 -8.60
N ILE A 215 -12.04 -16.18 -7.74
CA ILE A 215 -12.55 -17.04 -6.64
C ILE A 215 -13.18 -18.32 -7.20
N PHE A 216 -14.00 -18.20 -8.24
CA PHE A 216 -14.65 -19.36 -8.88
C PHE A 216 -13.62 -20.33 -9.45
N LEU A 217 -12.63 -19.83 -10.18
CA LEU A 217 -11.52 -20.65 -10.69
C LEU A 217 -10.71 -21.26 -9.55
N ALA A 218 -10.43 -20.48 -8.49
CA ALA A 218 -9.74 -20.97 -7.31
C ALA A 218 -10.55 -22.07 -6.58
N ARG A 219 -11.89 -22.03 -6.61
CA ARG A 219 -12.74 -23.12 -6.05
C ARG A 219 -12.59 -24.42 -6.80
N LYS A 220 -12.31 -24.38 -8.12
CA LYS A 220 -12.08 -25.58 -8.94
C LYS A 220 -10.72 -26.23 -8.71
N ILE A 221 -9.77 -25.56 -8.08
CA ILE A 221 -8.48 -26.14 -7.73
C ILE A 221 -8.70 -27.24 -6.68
N PRO A 222 -8.21 -28.47 -6.89
CA PRO A 222 -8.34 -29.56 -5.91
C PRO A 222 -7.84 -29.16 -4.52
N ALA A 223 -8.53 -29.61 -3.48
CA ALA A 223 -8.21 -29.26 -2.09
C ALA A 223 -6.76 -29.63 -1.72
N GLU A 224 -6.25 -30.74 -2.23
CA GLU A 224 -4.86 -31.17 -2.06
C GLU A 224 -3.85 -30.17 -2.68
N SER A 225 -4.14 -29.66 -3.89
CA SER A 225 -3.27 -28.67 -4.55
C SER A 225 -3.29 -27.34 -3.81
N LYS A 226 -4.46 -26.90 -3.30
CA LYS A 226 -4.57 -25.73 -2.43
C LYS A 226 -3.75 -25.90 -1.14
N ALA A 227 -3.88 -27.07 -0.51
CA ALA A 227 -3.12 -27.37 0.70
C ALA A 227 -1.62 -27.27 0.44
N LYS A 228 -1.12 -27.90 -0.64
CA LYS A 228 0.30 -27.83 -1.04
C LYS A 228 0.80 -26.42 -1.32
N LEU A 229 -0.04 -25.51 -1.83
CA LEU A 229 0.31 -24.09 -2.05
C LEU A 229 0.37 -23.32 -0.72
N LEU A 230 -0.62 -23.54 0.16
CA LEU A 230 -0.69 -22.86 1.46
C LEU A 230 0.39 -23.37 2.44
N ASP A 231 0.82 -24.62 2.32
CA ASP A 231 1.90 -25.19 3.15
C ASP A 231 3.24 -24.48 2.92
N ARG A 232 3.41 -23.79 1.78
CA ARG A 232 4.60 -22.98 1.47
C ARG A 232 4.59 -21.61 2.11
N PHE A 233 3.46 -21.17 2.64
CA PHE A 233 3.42 -19.93 3.44
C PHE A 233 4.22 -20.14 4.74
N PRO A 234 4.81 -19.08 5.28
CA PRO A 234 5.39 -19.12 6.60
C PRO A 234 4.41 -19.70 7.63
N ASN A 235 4.94 -20.24 8.73
CA ASN A 235 4.08 -20.72 9.82
C ASN A 235 3.17 -19.59 10.30
N PRO A 236 1.92 -19.90 10.72
CA PRO A 236 0.98 -18.89 11.21
C PRO A 236 1.55 -18.03 12.31
N ASP A 237 2.36 -18.60 13.22
CA ASP A 237 2.98 -17.85 14.32
C ASP A 237 4.00 -16.83 13.80
N ILE A 238 4.76 -17.18 12.75
CA ILE A 238 5.70 -16.26 12.09
C ILE A 238 4.91 -15.14 11.38
N LEU A 239 3.79 -15.46 10.72
CA LEU A 239 2.96 -14.46 10.06
C LEU A 239 2.30 -13.51 11.07
N ASP A 240 1.83 -14.02 12.21
CA ASP A 240 1.25 -13.21 13.28
C ASP A 240 2.29 -12.27 13.89
N GLU A 241 3.49 -12.78 14.19
CA GLU A 241 4.58 -11.99 14.74
C GLU A 241 5.12 -10.96 13.74
N LEU A 242 5.31 -11.33 12.48
CA LEU A 242 5.72 -10.42 11.42
C LEU A 242 4.68 -9.32 11.21
N GLY A 243 3.39 -9.68 11.18
CA GLY A 243 2.29 -8.72 11.10
C GLY A 243 2.35 -7.70 12.24
N TYR A 244 2.59 -8.17 13.46
CA TYR A 244 2.74 -7.30 14.63
C TYR A 244 3.94 -6.35 14.53
N GLN A 245 5.11 -6.85 14.12
CA GLN A 245 6.30 -6.02 13.96
C GLN A 245 6.11 -4.93 12.88
N LEU A 246 5.42 -5.27 11.79
CA LEU A 246 5.07 -4.31 10.74
C LEU A 246 4.07 -3.25 11.24
N ILE A 247 3.09 -3.65 12.06
CA ILE A 247 2.14 -2.72 12.66
C ILE A 247 2.85 -1.78 13.65
N LEU A 248 3.77 -2.27 14.46
CA LEU A 248 4.59 -1.44 15.36
C LEU A 248 5.40 -0.41 14.57
N LEU A 249 6.08 -0.85 13.51
CA LEU A 249 6.84 0.03 12.63
C LEU A 249 5.93 1.09 12.00
N GLY A 250 4.79 0.66 11.45
CA GLY A 250 3.82 1.54 10.84
C GLY A 250 3.25 2.56 11.82
N PHE A 251 2.90 2.14 13.02
CA PHE A 251 2.37 3.00 14.08
C PHE A 251 3.38 4.05 14.55
N LEU A 252 4.63 3.64 14.74
CA LEU A 252 5.71 4.55 15.09
C LEU A 252 5.87 5.65 14.03
N PHE A 253 6.00 5.26 12.77
CA PHE A 253 6.18 6.22 11.69
C PHE A 253 4.94 7.06 11.38
N LEU A 254 3.73 6.52 11.55
CA LEU A 254 2.51 7.31 11.47
C LEU A 254 2.45 8.37 12.58
N SER A 255 2.85 8.02 13.81
CA SER A 255 2.91 8.97 14.93
C SER A 255 3.90 10.10 14.65
N VAL A 256 5.11 9.77 14.18
CA VAL A 256 6.10 10.76 13.73
C VAL A 256 5.54 11.60 12.58
N GLY A 257 4.84 10.97 11.63
CA GLY A 257 4.19 11.65 10.52
C GLY A 257 3.14 12.66 10.98
N ILE A 258 2.26 12.29 11.90
CA ILE A 258 1.26 13.22 12.46
C ILE A 258 1.92 14.41 13.17
N ILE A 259 2.94 14.15 14.00
CA ILE A 259 3.65 15.21 14.73
C ILE A 259 4.34 16.17 13.76
N THR A 260 5.12 15.65 12.80
CA THR A 260 5.82 16.48 11.81
C THR A 260 4.85 17.20 10.88
N GLY A 261 3.71 16.58 10.58
CA GLY A 261 2.60 17.19 9.84
C GLY A 261 1.95 18.36 10.58
N ALA A 262 1.77 18.24 11.89
CA ALA A 262 1.28 19.35 12.73
C ALA A 262 2.25 20.54 12.72
N VAL A 263 3.57 20.29 12.81
CA VAL A 263 4.59 21.36 12.74
C VAL A 263 4.57 22.01 11.35
N TRP A 264 4.43 21.20 10.28
CA TRP A 264 4.26 21.73 8.93
C TRP A 264 2.98 22.58 8.80
N ALA A 265 1.85 22.10 9.32
CA ALA A 265 0.57 22.83 9.31
C ALA A 265 0.66 24.19 9.99
N HIS A 266 1.39 24.28 11.12
CA HIS A 266 1.66 25.54 11.76
C HIS A 266 2.49 26.50 10.86
N SER A 267 3.48 25.97 10.16
CA SER A 267 4.31 26.78 9.25
C SER A 267 3.52 27.23 8.01
N ALA A 268 2.56 26.42 7.53
CA ALA A 268 1.79 26.69 6.31
C ALA A 268 0.53 27.54 6.57
N TRP A 269 -0.15 27.29 7.69
CA TRP A 269 -1.48 27.86 8.00
C TRP A 269 -1.60 28.52 9.37
N GLY A 270 -0.51 28.64 10.14
CA GLY A 270 -0.46 29.30 11.44
C GLY A 270 -1.09 28.50 12.60
N ARG A 271 -1.43 27.23 12.40
CA ARG A 271 -2.04 26.38 13.42
C ARG A 271 -1.56 24.93 13.30
N TYR A 272 -1.34 24.26 14.42
CA TYR A 272 -0.86 22.88 14.46
C TYR A 272 -1.94 21.84 14.08
N TRP A 273 -3.22 22.19 14.28
CA TRP A 273 -4.36 21.31 14.03
C TRP A 273 -5.60 22.12 13.68
N GLY A 274 -6.28 21.77 12.63
CA GLY A 274 -7.45 22.48 12.13
C GLY A 274 -8.70 21.63 11.94
N TRP A 275 -8.67 20.35 12.36
CA TRP A 275 -9.74 19.39 12.12
C TRP A 275 -10.07 19.20 10.63
N ASP A 276 -9.10 19.43 9.78
CA ASP A 276 -9.21 19.11 8.36
C ASP A 276 -9.51 17.61 8.17
N PRO A 277 -10.26 17.22 7.15
CA PRO A 277 -10.58 15.80 6.90
C PRO A 277 -9.34 14.90 6.93
N LYS A 278 -8.20 15.33 6.37
CA LYS A 278 -6.98 14.54 6.36
C LYS A 278 -6.35 14.38 7.74
N GLU A 279 -6.36 15.43 8.54
CA GLU A 279 -5.93 15.39 9.94
C GLU A 279 -6.82 14.45 10.76
N THR A 280 -8.15 14.63 10.64
CA THR A 280 -9.15 13.81 11.36
C THR A 280 -9.03 12.33 11.01
N TRP A 281 -8.92 11.98 9.72
CA TRP A 281 -8.78 10.59 9.30
C TRP A 281 -7.41 9.99 9.63
N SER A 282 -6.34 10.80 9.69
CA SER A 282 -5.05 10.34 10.17
C SER A 282 -5.12 9.94 11.66
N LEU A 283 -5.85 10.72 12.47
CA LEU A 283 -6.09 10.43 13.88
C LEU A 283 -6.98 9.18 14.04
N ILE A 284 -8.04 9.03 13.24
CA ILE A 284 -8.87 7.81 13.23
C ILE A 284 -8.01 6.58 12.92
N THR A 285 -7.18 6.66 11.89
CA THR A 285 -6.25 5.58 11.52
C THR A 285 -5.30 5.26 12.66
N TRP A 286 -4.76 6.28 13.31
CA TRP A 286 -3.90 6.13 14.48
C TRP A 286 -4.62 5.39 15.62
N PHE A 287 -5.87 5.76 15.95
CA PHE A 287 -6.66 5.08 16.99
C PHE A 287 -6.96 3.63 16.64
N VAL A 288 -7.21 3.29 15.38
CA VAL A 288 -7.42 1.89 14.95
C VAL A 288 -6.18 1.05 15.26
N TYR A 289 -5.00 1.52 14.90
CA TYR A 289 -3.76 0.78 15.19
C TYR A 289 -3.36 0.84 16.66
N ALA A 290 -3.60 1.94 17.36
CA ALA A 290 -3.41 2.02 18.81
C ALA A 290 -4.28 0.99 19.53
N THR A 291 -5.56 0.88 19.17
CA THR A 291 -6.48 -0.14 19.72
C THR A 291 -5.99 -1.55 19.44
N LEU A 292 -5.50 -1.82 18.22
CA LEU A 292 -4.93 -3.11 17.85
C LEU A 292 -3.73 -3.46 18.74
N LEU A 293 -2.78 -2.54 18.86
CA LEU A 293 -1.58 -2.73 19.68
C LEU A 293 -1.95 -2.90 21.17
N HIS A 294 -2.86 -2.07 21.67
CA HIS A 294 -3.35 -2.16 23.04
C HIS A 294 -4.01 -3.54 23.29
N ALA A 295 -4.90 -3.98 22.41
CA ALA A 295 -5.56 -5.28 22.53
C ALA A 295 -4.56 -6.45 22.51
N ARG A 296 -3.50 -6.36 21.69
CA ARG A 296 -2.44 -7.38 21.67
C ARG A 296 -1.62 -7.39 22.95
N MET A 297 -1.21 -6.22 23.43
CA MET A 297 -0.32 -6.10 24.60
C MET A 297 -1.04 -6.40 25.93
N THR A 298 -2.29 -5.94 26.06
CA THR A 298 -3.01 -6.02 27.35
C THR A 298 -3.99 -7.20 27.45
N ARG A 299 -4.59 -7.58 26.31
CA ARG A 299 -5.61 -8.64 26.24
C ARG A 299 -5.08 -9.92 25.61
N GLY A 300 -3.82 -9.96 25.19
CA GLY A 300 -3.22 -11.14 24.55
C GLY A 300 -3.90 -11.52 23.22
N TRP A 301 -4.48 -10.56 22.49
CA TRP A 301 -5.11 -10.87 21.20
C TRP A 301 -4.05 -11.27 20.19
N HIS A 302 -4.28 -12.41 19.53
CA HIS A 302 -3.42 -12.96 18.51
C HIS A 302 -4.26 -13.53 17.35
N GLY A 303 -3.63 -13.78 16.24
CA GLY A 303 -4.18 -14.55 15.15
C GLY A 303 -5.30 -13.85 14.38
N LYS A 304 -6.44 -14.53 14.17
CA LYS A 304 -7.52 -14.04 13.30
C LYS A 304 -8.02 -12.64 13.69
N ARG A 305 -8.16 -12.35 15.00
CA ARG A 305 -8.66 -11.03 15.48
C ARG A 305 -7.72 -9.90 15.06
N ILE A 306 -6.42 -10.09 15.27
CA ILE A 306 -5.39 -9.10 14.87
C ILE A 306 -5.32 -8.97 13.37
N ALA A 307 -5.39 -10.08 12.61
CA ALA A 307 -5.36 -10.05 11.16
C ALA A 307 -6.55 -9.26 10.57
N PHE A 308 -7.79 -9.48 11.06
CA PHE A 308 -8.95 -8.71 10.61
C PHE A 308 -8.83 -7.22 10.96
N LEU A 309 -8.39 -6.90 12.19
CA LEU A 309 -8.25 -5.52 12.62
C LEU A 309 -7.13 -4.79 11.84
N SER A 310 -6.04 -5.51 11.48
CA SER A 310 -4.98 -5.00 10.61
C SER A 310 -5.50 -4.69 9.21
N MET A 311 -6.33 -5.56 8.64
CA MET A 311 -6.94 -5.33 7.33
C MET A 311 -7.89 -4.11 7.35
N PHE A 312 -8.69 -3.99 8.40
CA PHE A 312 -9.55 -2.82 8.60
C PHE A 312 -8.73 -1.53 8.76
N GLY A 313 -7.64 -1.59 9.54
CA GLY A 313 -6.71 -0.47 9.70
C GLY A 313 -6.10 -0.01 8.38
N PHE A 314 -5.74 -0.94 7.50
CA PHE A 314 -5.23 -0.57 6.18
C PHE A 314 -6.30 0.06 5.27
N ALA A 315 -7.56 -0.36 5.39
CA ALA A 315 -8.65 0.34 4.72
C ALA A 315 -8.79 1.81 5.19
N ALA A 316 -8.59 2.06 6.49
CA ALA A 316 -8.54 3.43 7.02
C ALA A 316 -7.33 4.22 6.47
N VAL A 317 -6.15 3.59 6.30
CA VAL A 317 -4.99 4.21 5.63
C VAL A 317 -5.33 4.61 4.20
N LEU A 318 -5.94 3.70 3.42
CA LEU A 318 -6.33 4.00 2.03
C LEU A 318 -7.34 5.13 1.97
N PHE A 319 -8.29 5.19 2.89
CA PHE A 319 -9.22 6.29 2.97
C PHE A 319 -8.54 7.61 3.35
N THR A 320 -7.64 7.60 4.32
CA THR A 320 -6.85 8.78 4.72
C THR A 320 -6.02 9.33 3.56
N TYR A 321 -5.47 8.46 2.72
CA TYR A 321 -4.61 8.88 1.62
C TYR A 321 -5.40 9.32 0.38
N PHE A 322 -6.38 8.52 -0.05
CA PHE A 322 -7.17 8.76 -1.26
C PHE A 322 -8.56 9.33 -0.99
N GLY A 323 -9.28 8.74 -0.03
CA GLY A 323 -10.70 9.03 0.20
C GLY A 323 -10.97 10.44 0.69
N VAL A 324 -10.09 10.98 1.51
CA VAL A 324 -10.23 12.35 2.02
C VAL A 324 -10.15 13.43 0.93
N ASN A 325 -9.56 13.12 -0.23
CA ASN A 325 -9.53 14.05 -1.37
C ASN A 325 -10.92 14.29 -1.98
N LEU A 326 -11.92 13.46 -1.65
CA LEU A 326 -13.33 13.68 -2.00
C LEU A 326 -14.05 14.67 -1.07
N LEU A 327 -13.40 15.03 0.03
CA LEU A 327 -13.96 15.94 1.03
C LEU A 327 -13.31 17.32 0.87
N PRO A 328 -14.06 18.41 1.02
CA PRO A 328 -13.47 19.74 0.98
C PRO A 328 -12.55 19.94 2.17
N GLY A 329 -11.31 20.39 1.94
CA GLY A 329 -10.31 20.56 2.98
C GLY A 329 -9.06 21.30 2.52
N LEU A 330 -8.20 21.69 3.47
CA LEU A 330 -6.95 22.42 3.21
C LEU A 330 -5.91 21.59 2.44
N HIS A 331 -6.02 20.27 2.47
CA HIS A 331 -5.13 19.35 1.77
C HIS A 331 -5.62 18.97 0.35
N SER A 332 -6.73 19.48 -0.11
CA SER A 332 -7.22 19.25 -1.48
C SER A 332 -6.57 20.24 -2.45
N TYR A 333 -5.30 20.00 -2.80
CA TYR A 333 -4.52 20.81 -3.74
C TYR A 333 -4.79 20.48 -5.23
N GLY A 334 -5.69 19.59 -5.53
CA GLY A 334 -6.10 19.23 -6.88
C GLY A 334 -7.60 19.11 -6.96
N SER A 335 -8.23 19.94 -7.77
CA SER A 335 -9.57 19.66 -8.28
C SER A 335 -9.47 18.45 -9.19
N PHE A 336 -9.97 17.29 -8.71
CA PHE A 336 -10.22 16.14 -9.59
C PHE A 336 -11.51 16.35 -10.36
#